data_97b71b9d12bdca869e24f474020533e6
#
_entry.id   97b71b9d12bdca869e24f474020533e6
#
_cell.length_a   1.000
_cell.length_b   1.000
_cell.length_c   1.000
_cell.angle_alpha   90.00
_cell.angle_beta   90.00
_cell.angle_gamma   90.00
#
_symmetry.space_group_name_H-M   'P 1'
#
loop_
_entity.id
_entity.type
_entity.pdbx_description
1 polymer ?
#
loop_
_entity_poly.entity_id
_entity_poly.type
_entity_poly.pdbx_seq_one_letter_code
_entity_poly.pdbx_strand_id
1 'polypeptide(L)'
;MEIEKFLEDLKSGKAITGGSHEHEMMHYLAEDAMLKTAQLNNSYHDAKIRRQLFSEIIGKPVDDTFAIFPPFYSECGKNIYVGKNVFINCCCHFQDHGGIYIDDDVLIGSHVVLATINHGLFPEQRTDNIPSAIHIGKKVWIGSHATILPGVTIGDNAIVAAGAVVTKDFPANTVVGGVPAKIIKNV
;
A
#
# COMPACT_ATOMS: atom_id res chain seq x y z
N MET A 1 -12.61 -14.90 -12.64
CA MET A 1 -11.59 -15.70 -13.37
C MET A 1 -10.55 -14.83 -14.08
N GLU A 2 -10.93 -13.89 -14.94
CA GLU A 2 -9.95 -13.01 -15.62
C GLU A 2 -9.26 -12.01 -14.65
N ILE A 3 -10.02 -11.32 -13.82
CA ILE A 3 -9.48 -10.40 -12.80
C ILE A 3 -8.60 -11.14 -11.78
N GLU A 4 -8.99 -12.28 -11.30
CA GLU A 4 -8.21 -13.07 -10.33
C GLU A 4 -6.85 -13.45 -10.91
N LYS A 5 -6.82 -13.95 -12.15
CA LYS A 5 -5.56 -14.26 -12.83
C LYS A 5 -4.70 -13.01 -13.01
N PHE A 6 -5.30 -11.90 -13.38
CA PHE A 6 -4.60 -10.62 -13.53
C PHE A 6 -3.97 -10.15 -12.20
N LEU A 7 -4.71 -10.24 -11.09
CA LEU A 7 -4.18 -9.92 -9.76
C LEU A 7 -3.02 -10.85 -9.35
N GLU A 8 -3.06 -12.13 -9.74
CA GLU A 8 -1.94 -13.07 -9.52
C GLU A 8 -0.72 -12.70 -10.37
N ASP A 9 -0.90 -12.35 -11.64
CA ASP A 9 0.17 -11.88 -12.52
C ASP A 9 0.86 -10.63 -11.93
N LEU A 10 0.10 -9.67 -11.42
CA LEU A 10 0.62 -8.48 -10.74
C LEU A 10 1.46 -8.83 -9.50
N LYS A 11 0.97 -9.73 -8.63
CA LYS A 11 1.70 -10.18 -7.45
C LYS A 11 3.00 -10.92 -7.79
N SER A 12 3.03 -11.60 -8.93
CA SER A 12 4.23 -12.29 -9.40
C SER A 12 5.34 -11.34 -9.89
N GLY A 13 5.06 -10.04 -9.97
CA GLY A 13 5.99 -9.05 -10.50
C GLY A 13 6.04 -9.00 -12.03
N LYS A 14 5.07 -9.63 -12.72
CA LYS A 14 5.00 -9.59 -14.19
C LYS A 14 4.80 -8.17 -14.67
N ALA A 15 5.74 -7.68 -15.48
CA ALA A 15 5.64 -6.37 -16.09
C ALA A 15 4.42 -6.27 -17.03
N ILE A 16 3.78 -5.11 -17.04
CA ILE A 16 2.63 -4.81 -17.87
C ILE A 16 3.04 -3.78 -18.91
N THR A 17 2.94 -4.15 -20.17
CA THR A 17 3.24 -3.26 -21.29
C THR A 17 2.18 -2.16 -21.41
N GLY A 18 2.61 -0.92 -21.53
CA GLY A 18 1.73 0.22 -21.76
C GLY A 18 0.85 0.03 -23.01
N GLY A 19 -0.45 0.28 -22.86
CA GLY A 19 -1.43 0.11 -23.94
C GLY A 19 -1.87 -1.34 -24.20
N SER A 20 -1.41 -2.32 -23.42
CA SER A 20 -1.89 -3.70 -23.49
C SER A 20 -3.28 -3.85 -22.85
N HIS A 21 -3.92 -5.00 -23.06
CA HIS A 21 -5.17 -5.34 -22.38
C HIS A 21 -5.02 -5.37 -20.86
N GLU A 22 -3.89 -5.86 -20.36
CA GLU A 22 -3.58 -5.83 -18.93
C GLU A 22 -3.45 -4.39 -18.39
N HIS A 23 -2.95 -3.45 -19.19
CA HIS A 23 -2.90 -2.04 -18.84
C HIS A 23 -4.32 -1.42 -18.77
N GLU A 24 -5.23 -1.81 -19.67
CA GLU A 24 -6.65 -1.43 -19.59
C GLU A 24 -7.32 -1.99 -18.33
N MET A 25 -7.00 -3.22 -17.93
CA MET A 25 -7.48 -3.82 -16.68
C MET A 25 -7.01 -3.05 -15.43
N MET A 26 -5.77 -2.51 -15.43
CA MET A 26 -5.31 -1.62 -14.34
C MET A 26 -6.21 -0.38 -14.22
N HIS A 27 -6.52 0.27 -15.35
CA HIS A 27 -7.41 1.44 -15.36
C HIS A 27 -8.82 1.10 -14.88
N TYR A 28 -9.37 -0.04 -15.30
CA TYR A 28 -10.67 -0.50 -14.84
C TYR A 28 -10.72 -0.68 -13.32
N LEU A 29 -9.68 -1.30 -12.73
CA LEU A 29 -9.58 -1.45 -11.28
C LEU A 29 -9.38 -0.10 -10.56
N ALA A 30 -8.66 0.84 -11.18
CA ALA A 30 -8.47 2.17 -10.63
C ALA A 30 -9.79 2.95 -10.56
N GLU A 31 -10.64 2.87 -11.59
CA GLU A 31 -11.98 3.47 -11.57
C GLU A 31 -12.86 2.89 -10.45
N ASP A 32 -12.86 1.55 -10.25
CA ASP A 32 -13.58 0.90 -9.14
C ASP A 32 -13.04 1.37 -7.78
N ALA A 33 -11.71 1.48 -7.63
CA ALA A 33 -11.08 1.95 -6.41
C ALA A 33 -11.42 3.43 -6.12
N MET A 34 -11.39 4.30 -7.14
CA MET A 34 -11.77 5.71 -7.00
C MET A 34 -13.23 5.87 -6.58
N LEU A 35 -14.14 5.10 -7.17
CA LEU A 35 -15.56 5.13 -6.80
C LEU A 35 -15.76 4.75 -5.34
N LYS A 36 -15.10 3.68 -4.87
CA LYS A 36 -15.23 3.18 -3.49
C LYS A 36 -14.53 4.09 -2.47
N THR A 37 -13.34 4.59 -2.79
CA THR A 37 -12.65 5.54 -1.92
C THR A 37 -13.40 6.86 -1.79
N ALA A 38 -14.08 7.33 -2.85
CA ALA A 38 -14.96 8.48 -2.77
C ALA A 38 -16.11 8.27 -1.76
N GLN A 39 -16.68 7.06 -1.68
CA GLN A 39 -17.71 6.76 -0.68
C GLN A 39 -17.16 6.83 0.76
N LEU A 40 -15.94 6.34 0.99
CA LEU A 40 -15.27 6.44 2.30
C LEU A 40 -14.93 7.89 2.68
N ASN A 41 -14.54 8.71 1.70
CA ASN A 41 -13.89 10.01 1.92
C ASN A 41 -14.87 11.19 2.00
N ASN A 42 -16.05 11.11 1.36
CA ASN A 42 -16.90 12.27 1.11
C ASN A 42 -17.92 12.58 2.22
N SER A 43 -18.00 11.76 3.27
CA SER A 43 -18.88 12.01 4.41
C SER A 43 -18.33 11.44 5.70
N TYR A 44 -18.89 11.89 6.83
CA TYR A 44 -18.58 11.28 8.12
C TYR A 44 -19.17 9.88 8.22
N HIS A 45 -18.35 8.94 8.66
CA HIS A 45 -18.75 7.56 8.97
C HIS A 45 -18.24 7.18 10.37
N ASP A 46 -19.02 6.43 11.13
CA ASP A 46 -18.55 5.82 12.36
C ASP A 46 -17.51 4.71 12.08
N ALA A 47 -16.88 4.21 13.14
CA ALA A 47 -15.80 3.22 13.00
C ALA A 47 -16.25 1.93 12.31
N LYS A 48 -17.49 1.48 12.56
CA LYS A 48 -18.03 0.25 11.95
C LYS A 48 -18.22 0.43 10.44
N ILE A 49 -18.81 1.55 10.03
CA ILE A 49 -19.04 1.85 8.62
C ILE A 49 -17.70 2.06 7.87
N ARG A 50 -16.71 2.74 8.49
CA ARG A 50 -15.38 2.86 7.89
C ARG A 50 -14.72 1.50 7.64
N ARG A 51 -14.80 0.55 8.58
CA ARG A 51 -14.30 -0.81 8.37
C ARG A 51 -15.01 -1.53 7.23
N GLN A 52 -16.34 -1.40 7.16
CA GLN A 52 -17.12 -1.99 6.08
C GLN A 52 -16.71 -1.43 4.72
N LEU A 53 -16.67 -0.10 4.57
CA LEU A 53 -16.27 0.55 3.33
C LEU A 53 -14.84 0.20 2.92
N PHE A 54 -13.90 0.14 3.87
CA PHE A 54 -12.54 -0.31 3.57
C PHE A 54 -12.51 -1.78 3.12
N SER A 55 -13.29 -2.67 3.76
CA SER A 55 -13.45 -4.06 3.32
C SER A 55 -13.98 -4.17 1.89
N GLU A 56 -14.92 -3.28 1.49
CA GLU A 56 -15.44 -3.21 0.12
C GLU A 56 -14.38 -2.73 -0.89
N ILE A 57 -13.53 -1.76 -0.49
CA ILE A 57 -12.39 -1.31 -1.30
C ILE A 57 -11.45 -2.49 -1.57
N ILE A 58 -11.00 -3.17 -0.51
CA ILE A 58 -10.02 -4.25 -0.66
C ILE A 58 -10.61 -5.59 -1.12
N GLY A 59 -11.94 -5.71 -1.12
CA GLY A 59 -12.65 -6.93 -1.53
C GLY A 59 -12.47 -8.11 -0.56
N LYS A 60 -12.11 -7.83 0.70
CA LYS A 60 -11.86 -8.82 1.76
C LYS A 60 -12.31 -8.26 3.10
N PRO A 61 -12.79 -9.11 4.04
CA PRO A 61 -13.08 -8.65 5.38
C PRO A 61 -11.80 -8.23 6.10
N VAL A 62 -11.90 -7.19 6.94
CA VAL A 62 -10.86 -6.84 7.90
C VAL A 62 -11.28 -7.24 9.32
N ASP A 63 -10.30 -7.40 10.20
CA ASP A 63 -10.55 -7.72 11.62
C ASP A 63 -11.31 -6.57 12.32
N ASP A 64 -12.10 -6.90 13.35
CA ASP A 64 -12.88 -5.92 14.10
C ASP A 64 -12.01 -4.87 14.84
N THR A 65 -10.74 -5.17 15.06
CA THR A 65 -9.75 -4.26 15.66
C THR A 65 -9.12 -3.28 14.65
N PHE A 66 -9.36 -3.48 13.34
CA PHE A 66 -8.87 -2.58 12.29
C PHE A 66 -9.49 -1.18 12.42
N ALA A 67 -8.66 -0.15 12.25
CA ALA A 67 -9.12 1.22 12.25
C ALA A 67 -8.49 2.04 11.11
N ILE A 68 -9.30 2.93 10.52
CA ILE A 68 -8.86 3.85 9.46
C ILE A 68 -9.48 5.23 9.66
N PHE A 69 -8.68 6.26 9.41
CA PHE A 69 -9.15 7.64 9.34
C PHE A 69 -9.10 8.14 7.89
N PRO A 70 -10.25 8.47 7.29
CA PRO A 70 -10.28 9.07 5.96
C PRO A 70 -9.69 10.51 5.97
N PRO A 71 -9.32 11.06 4.80
CA PRO A 71 -9.39 10.39 3.51
C PRO A 71 -8.30 9.32 3.31
N PHE A 72 -8.62 8.31 2.52
CA PHE A 72 -7.73 7.23 2.10
C PHE A 72 -7.84 7.06 0.58
N TYR A 73 -6.74 6.76 -0.07
CA TYR A 73 -6.67 6.58 -1.52
C TYR A 73 -6.00 5.26 -1.89
N SER A 74 -6.52 4.60 -2.91
CA SER A 74 -5.97 3.37 -3.46
C SER A 74 -6.14 3.36 -4.97
N GLU A 75 -5.24 2.71 -5.69
CA GLU A 75 -5.29 2.61 -7.14
C GLU A 75 -5.90 1.29 -7.66
N CYS A 76 -5.92 0.25 -6.86
CA CYS A 76 -6.53 -1.03 -7.20
C CYS A 76 -7.48 -1.52 -6.11
N GLY A 77 -7.08 -1.37 -4.86
CA GLY A 77 -7.76 -1.87 -3.67
C GLY A 77 -7.57 -3.37 -3.45
N LYS A 78 -7.63 -4.17 -4.48
CA LYS A 78 -7.73 -5.64 -4.40
C LYS A 78 -6.46 -6.35 -3.95
N ASN A 79 -5.30 -5.70 -4.05
CA ASN A 79 -4.00 -6.26 -3.64
C ASN A 79 -3.50 -5.72 -2.30
N ILE A 80 -4.40 -5.20 -1.46
CA ILE A 80 -4.10 -4.84 -0.08
C ILE A 80 -4.51 -5.99 0.85
N TYR A 81 -3.59 -6.37 1.74
CA TYR A 81 -3.77 -7.41 2.77
C TYR A 81 -3.38 -6.81 4.11
N VAL A 82 -4.28 -6.86 5.09
CA VAL A 82 -4.06 -6.30 6.42
C VAL A 82 -4.34 -7.34 7.50
N GLY A 83 -3.47 -7.39 8.50
CA GLY A 83 -3.61 -8.21 9.68
C GLY A 83 -4.55 -7.61 10.73
N LYS A 84 -4.44 -8.08 11.96
CA LYS A 84 -5.21 -7.61 13.11
C LYS A 84 -4.62 -6.37 13.72
N ASN A 85 -5.47 -5.56 14.36
CA ASN A 85 -5.06 -4.37 15.11
C ASN A 85 -4.20 -3.38 14.29
N VAL A 86 -4.48 -3.28 12.98
CA VAL A 86 -3.81 -2.32 12.10
C VAL A 86 -4.55 -0.99 12.16
N PHE A 87 -3.78 0.10 12.28
CA PHE A 87 -4.30 1.47 12.19
C PHE A 87 -3.68 2.21 11.02
N ILE A 88 -4.54 2.78 10.16
CA ILE A 88 -4.14 3.64 9.04
C ILE A 88 -4.69 5.05 9.30
N ASN A 89 -3.79 6.02 9.43
CA ASN A 89 -4.16 7.42 9.64
C ASN A 89 -4.57 8.09 8.31
N CYS A 90 -5.07 9.33 8.39
CA CYS A 90 -5.66 10.04 7.26
C CYS A 90 -4.64 10.39 6.15
N CYS A 91 -5.18 10.62 4.96
CA CYS A 91 -4.45 11.06 3.78
C CYS A 91 -3.38 10.05 3.29
N CYS A 92 -3.51 8.78 3.62
CA CYS A 92 -2.61 7.75 3.09
C CYS A 92 -2.99 7.39 1.66
N HIS A 93 -1.97 7.12 0.83
CA HIS A 93 -2.14 6.70 -0.56
C HIS A 93 -1.41 5.37 -0.81
N PHE A 94 -2.17 4.34 -1.17
CA PHE A 94 -1.64 3.02 -1.48
C PHE A 94 -1.78 2.73 -2.97
N GLN A 95 -0.64 2.77 -3.69
CA GLN A 95 -0.55 2.28 -5.06
C GLN A 95 -0.31 0.77 -4.99
N ASP A 96 -1.39 0.01 -4.93
CA ASP A 96 -1.36 -1.39 -4.47
C ASP A 96 -1.36 -2.45 -5.57
N HIS A 97 -1.21 -2.09 -6.82
CA HIS A 97 -1.21 -3.07 -7.93
C HIS A 97 -0.20 -4.21 -7.72
N GLY A 98 1.01 -3.92 -7.23
CA GLY A 98 2.05 -4.92 -6.99
C GLY A 98 1.87 -5.75 -5.71
N GLY A 99 0.91 -5.39 -4.87
CA GLY A 99 0.63 -6.04 -3.58
C GLY A 99 1.21 -5.29 -2.39
N ILE A 100 0.37 -5.05 -1.37
CA ILE A 100 0.75 -4.46 -0.09
C ILE A 100 0.32 -5.41 1.01
N TYR A 101 1.28 -5.93 1.77
CA TYR A 101 1.08 -6.88 2.86
C TYR A 101 1.44 -6.19 4.16
N ILE A 102 0.46 -6.04 5.05
CA ILE A 102 0.59 -5.38 6.35
C ILE A 102 0.23 -6.40 7.42
N ASP A 103 1.20 -6.77 8.24
CA ASP A 103 1.01 -7.73 9.31
C ASP A 103 0.30 -7.12 10.54
N ASP A 104 0.18 -7.90 11.62
CA ASP A 104 -0.54 -7.52 12.84
C ASP A 104 0.12 -6.34 13.58
N ASP A 105 -0.68 -5.56 14.30
CA ASP A 105 -0.26 -4.48 15.22
C ASP A 105 0.48 -3.32 14.54
N VAL A 106 0.33 -3.12 13.24
CA VAL A 106 0.99 -2.04 12.50
C VAL A 106 0.29 -0.70 12.68
N LEU A 107 1.09 0.35 12.90
CA LEU A 107 0.63 1.74 12.96
C LEU A 107 1.16 2.53 11.77
N ILE A 108 0.27 3.09 10.96
CA ILE A 108 0.62 3.93 9.80
C ILE A 108 0.18 5.37 10.06
N GLY A 109 1.15 6.28 10.07
CA GLY A 109 0.95 7.72 10.24
C GLY A 109 0.23 8.36 9.06
N SER A 110 -0.17 9.62 9.21
CA SER A 110 -0.86 10.37 8.15
C SER A 110 0.05 10.66 6.96
N HIS A 111 -0.56 10.79 5.76
CA HIS A 111 0.15 11.11 4.51
C HIS A 111 1.25 10.11 4.12
N VAL A 112 1.14 8.85 4.53
CA VAL A 112 2.06 7.80 4.11
C VAL A 112 1.73 7.36 2.69
N VAL A 113 2.76 7.20 1.86
CA VAL A 113 2.66 6.66 0.51
C VAL A 113 3.32 5.28 0.47
N LEU A 114 2.57 4.27 0.04
CA LEU A 114 3.08 2.94 -0.29
C LEU A 114 2.97 2.76 -1.80
N ALA A 115 4.11 2.81 -2.51
CA ALA A 115 4.16 2.71 -3.96
C ALA A 115 4.68 1.33 -4.38
N THR A 116 3.90 0.56 -5.14
CA THR A 116 4.29 -0.78 -5.58
C THR A 116 4.60 -0.88 -7.07
N ILE A 117 4.54 0.24 -7.80
CA ILE A 117 4.80 0.28 -9.25
C ILE A 117 6.02 1.14 -9.55
N ASN A 118 6.92 0.59 -10.34
CA ASN A 118 7.93 1.34 -11.09
C ASN A 118 7.54 1.40 -12.57
N HIS A 119 8.19 2.28 -13.31
CA HIS A 119 8.13 2.34 -14.78
C HIS A 119 9.43 1.90 -15.41
N GLY A 120 9.41 1.55 -16.70
CA GLY A 120 10.61 1.24 -17.45
C GLY A 120 11.62 2.39 -17.41
N LEU A 121 12.91 2.08 -17.25
CA LEU A 121 13.97 3.09 -17.11
C LEU A 121 14.26 3.81 -18.43
N PHE A 122 14.13 3.11 -19.55
CA PHE A 122 14.34 3.71 -20.87
C PHE A 122 13.10 4.52 -21.30
N PRO A 123 13.26 5.65 -22.00
CA PRO A 123 12.15 6.50 -22.41
C PRO A 123 11.05 5.77 -23.18
N GLU A 124 11.43 4.85 -24.06
CA GLU A 124 10.51 4.02 -24.87
C GLU A 124 9.71 2.99 -24.08
N GLN A 125 10.15 2.67 -22.86
CA GLN A 125 9.50 1.75 -21.94
C GLN A 125 8.80 2.47 -20.78
N ARG A 126 8.73 3.80 -20.80
CA ARG A 126 8.23 4.60 -19.67
C ARG A 126 6.76 4.36 -19.37
N THR A 127 5.99 3.86 -20.34
CA THR A 127 4.58 3.48 -20.18
C THR A 127 4.39 2.09 -19.57
N ASP A 128 5.45 1.27 -19.50
CA ASP A 128 5.38 -0.05 -18.88
C ASP A 128 5.31 0.09 -17.36
N ASN A 129 4.52 -0.78 -16.74
CA ASN A 129 4.36 -0.84 -15.29
C ASN A 129 5.05 -2.10 -14.75
N ILE A 130 5.94 -1.90 -13.79
CA ILE A 130 6.76 -2.96 -13.17
C ILE A 130 6.34 -3.08 -11.71
N PRO A 131 5.43 -4.03 -11.39
CA PRO A 131 4.94 -4.20 -10.03
C PRO A 131 5.98 -4.90 -9.15
N SER A 132 6.04 -4.48 -7.87
CA SER A 132 6.87 -5.14 -6.86
C SER A 132 6.25 -4.94 -5.48
N ALA A 133 5.98 -6.05 -4.78
CA ALA A 133 5.24 -6.04 -3.53
C ALA A 133 5.96 -5.33 -2.38
N ILE A 134 5.19 -4.69 -1.50
CA ILE A 134 5.66 -4.15 -0.22
C ILE A 134 5.20 -5.07 0.90
N HIS A 135 6.14 -5.40 1.80
CA HIS A 135 5.87 -6.19 3.00
C HIS A 135 6.19 -5.39 4.27
N ILE A 136 5.22 -5.26 5.15
CA ILE A 136 5.35 -4.56 6.43
C ILE A 136 5.11 -5.56 7.55
N GLY A 137 6.16 -5.87 8.29
CA GLY A 137 6.15 -6.85 9.37
C GLY A 137 5.34 -6.40 10.59
N LYS A 138 5.22 -7.31 11.57
CA LYS A 138 4.43 -7.08 12.79
C LYS A 138 4.96 -5.93 13.63
N LYS A 139 4.02 -5.17 14.23
CA LYS A 139 4.32 -4.07 15.17
C LYS A 139 5.21 -2.98 14.56
N VAL A 140 5.24 -2.87 13.24
CA VAL A 140 5.94 -1.77 12.57
C VAL A 140 5.18 -0.46 12.82
N TRP A 141 5.93 0.60 13.08
CA TRP A 141 5.40 1.96 13.13
C TRP A 141 5.97 2.79 11.97
N ILE A 142 5.10 3.25 11.06
CA ILE A 142 5.46 4.14 9.97
C ILE A 142 5.04 5.56 10.34
N GLY A 143 6.02 6.45 10.49
CA GLY A 143 5.81 7.87 10.78
C GLY A 143 5.16 8.61 9.62
N SER A 144 4.48 9.70 9.93
CA SER A 144 3.76 10.52 8.95
C SER A 144 4.66 11.01 7.82
N HIS A 145 4.09 11.16 6.61
CA HIS A 145 4.80 11.59 5.38
C HIS A 145 5.94 10.65 4.93
N ALA A 146 6.04 9.43 5.45
CA ALA A 146 6.99 8.46 4.92
C ALA A 146 6.52 7.95 3.55
N THR A 147 7.49 7.62 2.68
CA THR A 147 7.25 6.98 1.39
C THR A 147 8.02 5.66 1.35
N ILE A 148 7.31 4.58 1.06
CA ILE A 148 7.90 3.24 0.89
C ILE A 148 7.86 2.89 -0.58
N LEU A 149 9.01 2.56 -1.16
CA LEU A 149 9.16 2.28 -2.59
C LEU A 149 8.90 0.81 -2.94
N PRO A 150 8.69 0.51 -4.23
CA PRO A 150 8.37 -0.84 -4.69
C PRO A 150 9.40 -1.89 -4.28
N GLY A 151 8.92 -3.05 -3.85
CA GLY A 151 9.74 -4.19 -3.48
C GLY A 151 10.31 -4.18 -2.07
N VAL A 152 10.03 -3.16 -1.27
CA VAL A 152 10.60 -3.02 0.07
C VAL A 152 9.94 -3.95 1.08
N THR A 153 10.77 -4.60 1.90
CA THR A 153 10.37 -5.32 3.11
C THR A 153 10.85 -4.59 4.36
N ILE A 154 9.94 -4.32 5.29
CA ILE A 154 10.24 -3.74 6.60
C ILE A 154 10.02 -4.84 7.65
N GLY A 155 11.08 -5.21 8.35
CA GLY A 155 11.04 -6.28 9.36
C GLY A 155 10.28 -5.90 10.63
N ASP A 156 9.90 -6.90 11.41
CA ASP A 156 9.10 -6.76 12.63
C ASP A 156 9.68 -5.73 13.63
N ASN A 157 8.79 -5.03 14.32
CA ASN A 157 9.12 -4.01 15.32
C ASN A 157 9.96 -2.82 14.79
N ALA A 158 10.15 -2.69 13.50
CA ALA A 158 10.89 -1.56 12.94
C ALA A 158 10.07 -0.26 13.04
N ILE A 159 10.77 0.86 13.12
CA ILE A 159 10.19 2.20 13.13
C ILE A 159 10.74 2.97 11.93
N VAL A 160 9.86 3.44 11.07
CA VAL A 160 10.16 4.37 9.99
C VAL A 160 9.88 5.78 10.47
N ALA A 161 10.90 6.61 10.56
CA ALA A 161 10.76 8.00 11.00
C ALA A 161 9.90 8.82 10.03
N ALA A 162 9.23 9.84 10.52
CA ALA A 162 8.42 10.74 9.71
C ALA A 162 9.26 11.38 8.58
N GLY A 163 8.66 11.49 7.39
CA GLY A 163 9.31 12.06 6.20
C GLY A 163 10.40 11.20 5.56
N ALA A 164 10.58 9.95 6.00
CA ALA A 164 11.58 9.05 5.43
C ALA A 164 11.18 8.56 4.03
N VAL A 165 12.15 8.37 3.15
CA VAL A 165 11.99 7.67 1.86
C VAL A 165 12.72 6.33 1.92
N VAL A 166 11.97 5.25 2.04
CA VAL A 166 12.48 3.88 2.19
C VAL A 166 12.65 3.26 0.81
N THR A 167 13.90 3.03 0.41
CA THR A 167 14.28 2.59 -0.94
C THR A 167 14.82 1.15 -1.00
N LYS A 168 14.92 0.49 0.15
CA LYS A 168 15.42 -0.88 0.31
C LYS A 168 14.92 -1.50 1.59
N ASP A 169 15.14 -2.80 1.74
CA ASP A 169 14.75 -3.54 2.92
C ASP A 169 15.46 -3.09 4.19
N PHE A 170 14.75 -3.18 5.31
CA PHE A 170 15.30 -2.96 6.64
C PHE A 170 14.97 -4.12 7.58
N PRO A 171 15.95 -4.56 8.39
CA PRO A 171 15.74 -5.66 9.32
C PRO A 171 14.81 -5.30 10.47
N ALA A 172 14.32 -6.32 11.16
CA ALA A 172 13.53 -6.17 12.38
C ALA A 172 14.28 -5.37 13.47
N ASN A 173 13.52 -4.75 14.36
CA ASN A 173 14.02 -4.02 15.55
C ASN A 173 14.97 -2.86 15.20
N THR A 174 14.71 -2.15 14.10
CA THR A 174 15.50 -0.97 13.71
C THR A 174 14.66 0.29 13.65
N VAL A 175 15.27 1.43 13.93
CA VAL A 175 14.74 2.77 13.63
C VAL A 175 15.45 3.29 12.40
N VAL A 176 14.68 3.62 11.36
CA VAL A 176 15.20 4.12 10.08
C VAL A 176 14.63 5.49 9.73
N GLY A 177 15.40 6.31 9.04
CA GLY A 177 14.96 7.66 8.66
C GLY A 177 15.87 8.33 7.66
N GLY A 178 15.39 9.43 7.07
CA GLY A 178 16.12 10.22 6.06
C GLY A 178 15.69 9.93 4.62
N VAL A 179 16.31 10.63 3.67
CA VAL A 179 16.09 10.53 2.23
C VAL A 179 17.44 10.40 1.52
N PRO A 180 17.80 9.18 1.04
CA PRO A 180 17.15 7.90 1.30
C PRO A 180 17.30 7.46 2.76
N ALA A 181 16.37 6.61 3.24
CA ALA A 181 16.37 6.14 4.61
C ALA A 181 17.63 5.29 4.94
N LYS A 182 18.13 5.47 6.17
CA LYS A 182 19.26 4.71 6.73
C LYS A 182 18.90 4.30 8.16
N ILE A 183 19.55 3.24 8.66
CA ILE A 183 19.41 2.85 10.06
C ILE A 183 19.99 3.96 10.95
N ILE A 184 19.19 4.44 11.90
CA ILE A 184 19.57 5.45 12.90
C ILE A 184 20.06 4.74 14.16
N LYS A 185 19.32 3.70 14.59
CA LYS A 185 19.62 2.90 15.78
C LYS A 185 18.80 1.60 15.78
N ASN A 186 19.09 0.72 16.71
CA ASN A 186 18.19 -0.41 17.02
C ASN A 186 17.13 0.03 18.06
N VAL A 187 16.00 -0.69 18.08
CA VAL A 187 14.91 -0.53 19.05
C VAL A 187 15.32 -1.18 20.36
#